data_55c3101ea8ee4b0a3f87182e27629533
#
_entry.id   55c3101ea8ee4b0a3f87182e27629533
#
_cell.length_a   1.000
_cell.length_b   1.000
_cell.length_c   1.000
_cell.angle_alpha   90.00
_cell.angle_beta   90.00
_cell.angle_gamma   90.00
#
_symmetry.space_group_name_H-M   'P 1'
#
loop_
_entity.id
_entity.type
_entity.pdbx_description
1 polymer ?
#
loop_
_entity_poly.entity_id
_entity_poly.type
_entity_poly.pdbx_seq_one_letter_code
_entity_poly.pdbx_strand_id
1 'polypeptide(L)'
;MMLEARDISFGYGDRRLYDGLSLSFAPDERVALSAPSGFGKSTLCRILAGYEKPWAGQVLVDGSPLPRPGRGAALPVQLILQHPETAVDPRLRMRKTLAQAGEVPERIIEGLGIRETWMTRFPHELSGGELQRFCIARALAAKPKYLVADEISTMLDSVTQAQIWRFLLSECREQGIGLVLVSHSPALTQRVATRVVDLASL
;
A
#
# COMPACT_ATOMS: atom_id res chain seq x y z
N MET A 1 -3.12 16.18 -10.71
CA MET A 1 -2.84 14.73 -10.58
C MET A 1 -3.92 14.11 -9.70
N MET A 2 -4.41 12.91 -10.04
CA MET A 2 -5.48 12.27 -9.25
C MET A 2 -5.46 10.75 -9.49
N LEU A 3 -5.67 9.96 -8.43
CA LEU A 3 -6.00 8.54 -8.54
C LEU A 3 -7.53 8.43 -8.49
N GLU A 4 -8.12 7.69 -9.42
CA GLU A 4 -9.57 7.55 -9.52
C GLU A 4 -9.95 6.09 -9.72
N ALA A 5 -10.95 5.64 -8.97
CA ALA A 5 -11.75 4.47 -9.28
C ALA A 5 -13.05 4.98 -9.92
N ARG A 6 -13.34 4.59 -11.17
CA ARG A 6 -14.57 5.01 -11.89
C ARG A 6 -15.45 3.83 -12.18
N ASP A 7 -16.69 3.88 -11.67
CA ASP A 7 -17.76 2.91 -11.90
C ASP A 7 -17.33 1.46 -11.64
N ILE A 8 -16.54 1.24 -10.60
CA ILE A 8 -16.00 -0.06 -10.24
C ILE A 8 -17.11 -1.01 -9.79
N SER A 9 -17.28 -2.11 -10.52
CA SER A 9 -18.08 -3.25 -10.10
C SER A 9 -17.19 -4.46 -9.95
N PHE A 10 -17.31 -5.15 -8.81
CA PHE A 10 -16.49 -6.32 -8.48
C PHE A 10 -17.14 -7.22 -7.43
N GLY A 11 -16.79 -8.50 -7.45
CA GLY A 11 -17.22 -9.49 -6.46
C GLY A 11 -16.46 -10.79 -6.58
N TYR A 12 -16.83 -11.77 -5.76
CA TYR A 12 -16.30 -13.13 -5.80
C TYR A 12 -17.46 -14.12 -5.92
N GLY A 13 -17.44 -14.97 -6.97
CA GLY A 13 -18.56 -15.83 -7.28
C GLY A 13 -19.85 -15.01 -7.43
N ASP A 14 -20.89 -15.39 -6.70
CA ASP A 14 -22.19 -14.68 -6.71
C ASP A 14 -22.26 -13.50 -5.75
N ARG A 15 -21.22 -13.29 -4.92
CA ARG A 15 -21.17 -12.21 -3.96
C ARG A 15 -20.61 -10.94 -4.59
N ARG A 16 -21.47 -9.96 -4.88
CA ARG A 16 -21.06 -8.61 -5.29
C ARG A 16 -20.55 -7.82 -4.08
N LEU A 17 -19.39 -7.19 -4.23
CA LEU A 17 -18.79 -6.30 -3.24
C LEU A 17 -19.05 -4.82 -3.59
N TYR A 18 -18.88 -4.49 -4.87
CA TYR A 18 -19.07 -3.13 -5.40
C TYR A 18 -19.96 -3.15 -6.62
N ASP A 19 -20.77 -2.10 -6.77
CA ASP A 19 -21.65 -1.90 -7.92
C ASP A 19 -21.63 -0.42 -8.32
N GLY A 20 -20.80 -0.08 -9.30
CA GLY A 20 -20.63 1.30 -9.78
C GLY A 20 -19.88 2.22 -8.82
N LEU A 21 -19.04 1.69 -7.93
CA LEU A 21 -18.28 2.49 -6.96
C LEU A 21 -17.34 3.48 -7.67
N SER A 22 -17.48 4.77 -7.34
CA SER A 22 -16.61 5.83 -7.83
C SER A 22 -15.98 6.61 -6.68
N LEU A 23 -14.64 6.71 -6.69
CA LEU A 23 -13.83 7.39 -5.67
C LEU A 23 -12.68 8.14 -6.33
N SER A 24 -12.26 9.23 -5.71
CA SER A 24 -11.10 10.01 -6.13
C SER A 24 -10.18 10.34 -4.94
N PHE A 25 -8.88 10.38 -5.21
CA PHE A 25 -7.83 10.62 -4.24
C PHE A 25 -6.86 11.66 -4.79
N ALA A 26 -6.70 12.79 -4.10
CA ALA A 26 -5.75 13.82 -4.47
C ALA A 26 -4.30 13.42 -4.10
N PRO A 27 -3.26 13.98 -4.74
CA PRO A 27 -1.86 13.57 -4.56
C PRO A 27 -1.31 13.87 -3.16
N ASP A 28 -1.86 14.85 -2.45
CA ASP A 28 -1.44 15.26 -1.11
C ASP A 28 -2.42 14.77 -0.02
N GLU A 29 -3.44 14.03 -0.41
CA GLU A 29 -4.44 13.47 0.51
C GLU A 29 -3.96 12.20 1.20
N ARG A 30 -4.39 12.02 2.43
CA ARG A 30 -4.28 10.77 3.18
C ARG A 30 -5.69 10.28 3.49
N VAL A 31 -6.17 9.33 2.70
CA VAL A 31 -7.54 8.85 2.77
C VAL A 31 -7.61 7.51 3.49
N ALA A 32 -8.33 7.46 4.60
CA ALA A 32 -8.64 6.20 5.26
C ALA A 32 -9.94 5.61 4.71
N LEU A 33 -9.89 4.34 4.31
CA LEU A 33 -11.07 3.58 3.94
C LEU A 33 -11.63 2.88 5.18
N SER A 34 -12.88 3.17 5.51
CA SER A 34 -13.62 2.60 6.63
C SER A 34 -14.76 1.74 6.11
N ALA A 35 -14.97 0.59 6.70
CA ALA A 35 -16.14 -0.27 6.53
C ALA A 35 -16.07 -1.44 7.51
N PRO A 36 -17.16 -2.16 7.77
CA PRO A 36 -17.14 -3.42 8.53
C PRO A 36 -16.17 -4.45 7.96
N SER A 37 -15.75 -5.40 8.78
CA SER A 37 -14.91 -6.52 8.32
C SER A 37 -15.63 -7.31 7.21
N GLY A 38 -14.86 -7.76 6.22
CA GLY A 38 -15.42 -8.50 5.08
C GLY A 38 -16.16 -7.64 4.03
N PHE A 39 -16.18 -6.31 4.17
CA PHE A 39 -16.81 -5.39 3.20
C PHE A 39 -16.00 -5.24 1.90
N GLY A 40 -14.77 -5.77 1.84
CA GLY A 40 -13.96 -5.72 0.61
C GLY A 40 -12.84 -4.68 0.62
N LYS A 41 -12.54 -3.97 1.74
CA LYS A 41 -11.49 -2.94 1.80
C LYS A 41 -10.17 -3.38 1.14
N SER A 42 -9.66 -4.55 1.51
CA SER A 42 -8.43 -5.12 0.90
C SER A 42 -8.58 -5.43 -0.60
N THR A 43 -9.78 -5.80 -1.03
CA THR A 43 -10.11 -5.98 -2.45
C THR A 43 -10.02 -4.66 -3.20
N LEU A 44 -10.59 -3.58 -2.64
CA LEU A 44 -10.47 -2.24 -3.22
C LEU A 44 -9.00 -1.79 -3.29
N CYS A 45 -8.22 -2.04 -2.24
CA CYS A 45 -6.78 -1.77 -2.26
C CYS A 45 -6.06 -2.47 -3.41
N ARG A 46 -6.40 -3.75 -3.67
CA ARG A 46 -5.84 -4.51 -4.79
C ARG A 46 -6.30 -3.99 -6.15
N ILE A 47 -7.57 -3.58 -6.27
CA ILE A 47 -8.10 -2.97 -7.50
C ILE A 47 -7.40 -1.64 -7.78
N LEU A 48 -7.27 -0.75 -6.77
CA LEU A 48 -6.58 0.53 -6.90
C LEU A 48 -5.11 0.41 -7.32
N ALA A 49 -4.46 -0.67 -6.90
CA ALA A 49 -3.06 -0.95 -7.26
C ALA A 49 -2.90 -1.86 -8.49
N GLY A 50 -4.00 -2.25 -9.16
CA GLY A 50 -3.97 -3.04 -10.41
C GLY A 50 -3.71 -4.53 -10.23
N TYR A 51 -3.74 -5.05 -9.00
CA TYR A 51 -3.59 -6.49 -8.71
C TYR A 51 -4.88 -7.28 -8.93
N GLU A 52 -6.04 -6.60 -8.86
CA GLU A 52 -7.34 -7.19 -9.18
C GLU A 52 -7.99 -6.39 -10.31
N LYS A 53 -8.55 -7.09 -11.28
CA LYS A 53 -9.28 -6.47 -12.40
C LYS A 53 -10.77 -6.39 -12.05
N PRO A 54 -11.38 -5.19 -12.02
CA PRO A 54 -12.81 -5.08 -11.82
C PRO A 54 -13.59 -5.71 -12.98
N TRP A 55 -14.82 -6.15 -12.72
CA TRP A 55 -15.75 -6.66 -13.74
C TRP A 55 -16.19 -5.55 -14.70
N ALA A 56 -16.44 -4.35 -14.14
CA ALA A 56 -16.73 -3.14 -14.89
C ALA A 56 -16.03 -1.94 -14.24
N GLY A 57 -15.91 -0.85 -14.99
CA GLY A 57 -15.19 0.33 -14.57
C GLY A 57 -13.69 0.23 -14.77
N GLN A 58 -12.96 1.21 -14.27
CA GLN A 58 -11.52 1.30 -14.43
C GLN A 58 -10.86 2.15 -13.34
N VAL A 59 -9.56 1.90 -13.11
CA VAL A 59 -8.71 2.76 -12.28
C VAL A 59 -7.88 3.66 -13.19
N LEU A 60 -7.86 4.95 -12.88
CA LEU A 60 -7.11 5.95 -13.61
C LEU A 60 -6.08 6.63 -12.70
N VAL A 61 -4.92 6.93 -13.25
CA VAL A 61 -3.91 7.81 -12.63
C VAL A 61 -3.66 8.95 -13.60
N ASP A 62 -3.94 10.17 -13.16
CA ASP A 62 -3.84 11.39 -13.98
C ASP A 62 -4.63 11.30 -15.30
N GLY A 63 -5.84 10.75 -15.23
CA GLY A 63 -6.74 10.56 -16.36
C GLY A 63 -6.37 9.41 -17.32
N SER A 64 -5.23 8.74 -17.10
CA SER A 64 -4.80 7.58 -17.90
C SER A 64 -5.09 6.27 -17.17
N PRO A 65 -5.53 5.21 -17.89
CA PRO A 65 -5.74 3.91 -17.28
C PRO A 65 -4.49 3.40 -16.57
N LEU A 66 -4.68 2.82 -15.37
CA LEU A 66 -3.59 2.22 -14.61
C LEU A 66 -2.93 1.11 -15.44
N PRO A 67 -1.60 1.14 -15.64
CA PRO A 67 -0.89 0.08 -16.33
C PRO A 67 -1.09 -1.27 -15.62
N ARG A 68 -1.11 -2.36 -16.38
CA ARG A 68 -1.13 -3.70 -15.78
C ARG A 68 0.25 -4.03 -15.19
N PRO A 69 0.30 -4.76 -14.05
CA PRO A 69 1.54 -5.32 -13.56
C PRO A 69 2.23 -6.15 -14.66
N GLY A 70 3.51 -5.91 -14.86
CA GLY A 70 4.27 -6.59 -15.91
C GLY A 70 5.78 -6.41 -15.71
N ARG A 71 6.56 -6.94 -16.66
CA ARG A 71 8.01 -6.68 -16.71
C ARG A 71 8.23 -5.27 -17.23
N GLY A 72 8.89 -4.42 -16.46
CA GLY A 72 9.23 -3.06 -16.90
C GLY A 72 9.16 -2.03 -15.80
N ALA A 73 8.59 -0.86 -16.08
CA ALA A 73 8.51 0.23 -15.12
C ALA A 73 7.61 -0.12 -13.92
N ALA A 74 7.98 0.39 -12.75
CA ALA A 74 7.16 0.27 -11.55
C ALA A 74 5.80 0.94 -11.75
N LEU A 75 4.76 0.36 -11.17
CA LEU A 75 3.42 0.94 -11.20
C LEU A 75 3.38 2.26 -10.42
N PRO A 76 2.62 3.25 -10.90
CA PRO A 76 2.46 4.53 -10.21
C PRO A 76 1.70 4.42 -8.88
N VAL A 77 1.01 3.31 -8.64
CA VAL A 77 0.36 2.96 -7.38
C VAL A 77 1.04 1.73 -6.81
N GLN A 78 1.60 1.84 -5.62
CA GLN A 78 2.23 0.73 -4.92
C GLN A 78 1.37 0.26 -3.76
N LEU A 79 1.18 -1.05 -3.65
CA LEU A 79 0.42 -1.68 -2.56
C LEU A 79 1.38 -2.28 -1.53
N ILE A 80 1.16 -1.91 -0.28
CA ILE A 80 1.81 -2.53 0.87
C ILE A 80 0.76 -3.41 1.55
N LEU A 81 1.01 -4.72 1.54
CA LEU A 81 0.08 -5.72 2.03
C LEU A 81 0.17 -5.90 3.55
N GLN A 82 -0.92 -6.33 4.16
CA GLN A 82 -1.01 -6.73 5.56
C GLN A 82 -0.05 -7.89 5.90
N HIS A 83 0.08 -8.84 4.98
CA HIS A 83 0.89 -10.04 5.09
C HIS A 83 2.15 -9.91 4.23
N PRO A 84 3.28 -9.41 4.76
CA PRO A 84 4.49 -9.12 4.00
C PRO A 84 5.11 -10.37 3.36
N GLU A 85 4.90 -11.56 3.93
CA GLU A 85 5.36 -12.83 3.39
C GLU A 85 4.74 -13.17 2.03
N THR A 86 3.55 -12.64 1.75
CA THR A 86 2.88 -12.83 0.45
C THR A 86 3.38 -11.87 -0.63
N ALA A 87 4.15 -10.86 -0.23
CA ALA A 87 4.64 -9.81 -1.11
C ALA A 87 6.08 -10.04 -1.61
N VAL A 88 6.77 -11.08 -1.14
CA VAL A 88 8.18 -11.34 -1.43
C VAL A 88 8.40 -12.77 -1.95
N ASP A 89 9.44 -12.96 -2.78
CA ASP A 89 9.86 -14.32 -3.17
C ASP A 89 10.66 -14.94 -2.01
N PRO A 90 10.18 -16.04 -1.40
CA PRO A 90 10.85 -16.66 -0.25
C PRO A 90 12.23 -17.25 -0.56
N ARG A 91 12.60 -17.37 -1.84
CA ARG A 91 13.89 -17.90 -2.30
C ARG A 91 14.94 -16.80 -2.46
N LEU A 92 14.56 -15.54 -2.35
CA LEU A 92 15.48 -14.40 -2.49
C LEU A 92 15.89 -13.87 -1.11
N ARG A 93 17.18 -13.56 -0.99
CA ARG A 93 17.67 -12.78 0.16
C ARG A 93 17.16 -11.36 0.10
N MET A 94 16.99 -10.73 1.25
CA MET A 94 16.34 -9.42 1.36
C MET A 94 17.03 -8.32 0.55
N ARG A 95 18.36 -8.37 0.40
CA ARG A 95 19.09 -7.47 -0.51
C ARG A 95 18.59 -7.59 -1.97
N LYS A 96 18.34 -8.82 -2.45
CA LYS A 96 17.81 -9.03 -3.80
C LYS A 96 16.34 -8.62 -3.93
N THR A 97 15.58 -8.80 -2.86
CA THR A 97 14.18 -8.34 -2.79
C THR A 97 14.08 -6.82 -2.92
N LEU A 98 14.95 -6.07 -2.24
CA LEU A 98 15.02 -4.61 -2.38
C LEU A 98 15.45 -4.20 -3.78
N ALA A 99 16.46 -4.85 -4.33
CA ALA A 99 17.00 -4.55 -5.67
C ALA A 99 15.97 -4.70 -6.80
N GLN A 100 14.83 -5.38 -6.56
CA GLN A 100 13.72 -5.44 -7.52
C GLN A 100 13.07 -4.08 -7.79
N ALA A 101 13.15 -3.15 -6.85
CA ALA A 101 12.65 -1.77 -7.00
C ALA A 101 13.72 -0.79 -7.54
N GLY A 102 14.90 -1.29 -7.88
CA GLY A 102 16.05 -0.47 -8.24
C GLY A 102 16.91 -0.10 -7.04
N GLU A 103 17.57 1.04 -7.12
CA GLU A 103 18.38 1.58 -6.02
C GLU A 103 17.47 2.13 -4.92
N VAL A 104 17.66 1.63 -3.69
CA VAL A 104 16.94 2.11 -2.50
C VAL A 104 17.80 3.16 -1.80
N PRO A 105 17.35 4.41 -1.68
CA PRO A 105 18.09 5.45 -0.97
C PRO A 105 18.37 5.08 0.48
N GLU A 106 19.60 5.37 0.96
CA GLU A 106 20.02 5.03 2.32
C GLU A 106 19.10 5.62 3.40
N ARG A 107 18.59 6.85 3.19
CA ARG A 107 17.61 7.48 4.09
C ARG A 107 16.34 6.62 4.31
N ILE A 108 15.95 5.81 3.31
CA ILE A 108 14.79 4.88 3.45
C ILE A 108 15.19 3.68 4.32
N ILE A 109 16.39 3.16 4.14
CA ILE A 109 16.93 2.05 4.95
C ILE A 109 17.03 2.46 6.42
N GLU A 110 17.66 3.62 6.67
CA GLU A 110 17.85 4.19 8.00
C GLU A 110 16.51 4.57 8.64
N GLY A 111 15.66 5.30 7.92
CA GLY A 111 14.37 5.78 8.41
C GLY A 111 13.42 4.66 8.78
N LEU A 112 13.49 3.52 8.11
CA LEU A 112 12.76 2.30 8.46
C LEU A 112 13.51 1.43 9.47
N GLY A 113 14.73 1.80 9.88
CA GLY A 113 15.55 1.04 10.83
C GLY A 113 15.88 -0.37 10.32
N ILE A 114 16.10 -0.52 9.01
CA ILE A 114 16.53 -1.78 8.41
C ILE A 114 18.00 -2.01 8.72
N ARG A 115 18.33 -3.13 9.35
CA ARG A 115 19.69 -3.47 9.74
C ARG A 115 20.44 -4.16 8.61
N GLU A 116 21.74 -3.86 8.45
CA GLU A 116 22.58 -4.51 7.43
C GLU A 116 22.61 -6.04 7.60
N THR A 117 22.57 -6.53 8.83
CA THR A 117 22.51 -7.96 9.14
C THR A 117 21.27 -8.67 8.59
N TRP A 118 20.19 -7.94 8.30
CA TRP A 118 18.98 -8.50 7.72
C TRP A 118 19.06 -8.65 6.19
N MET A 119 19.93 -7.88 5.53
CA MET A 119 20.08 -7.87 4.08
C MET A 119 20.49 -9.23 3.50
N THR A 120 21.21 -10.02 4.28
CA THR A 120 21.68 -11.35 3.88
C THR A 120 20.73 -12.49 4.24
N ARG A 121 19.66 -12.20 4.98
CA ARG A 121 18.66 -13.19 5.41
C ARG A 121 17.63 -13.45 4.32
N PHE A 122 16.98 -14.60 4.42
CA PHE A 122 15.77 -14.93 3.67
C PHE A 122 14.51 -14.41 4.41
N PRO A 123 13.36 -14.24 3.72
CA PRO A 123 12.13 -13.77 4.35
C PRO A 123 11.72 -14.55 5.60
N HIS A 124 11.83 -15.87 5.60
CA HIS A 124 11.47 -16.75 6.71
C HIS A 124 12.40 -16.64 7.94
N GLU A 125 13.53 -15.96 7.83
CA GLU A 125 14.49 -15.70 8.91
C GLU A 125 14.25 -14.34 9.59
N LEU A 126 13.21 -13.61 9.15
CA LEU A 126 12.82 -12.31 9.69
C LEU A 126 11.48 -12.41 10.43
N SER A 127 11.32 -11.57 11.45
CA SER A 127 9.99 -11.35 12.04
C SER A 127 9.07 -10.64 11.06
N GLY A 128 7.74 -10.75 11.24
CA GLY A 128 6.78 -10.05 10.38
C GLY A 128 7.01 -8.54 10.31
N GLY A 129 7.37 -7.92 11.44
CA GLY A 129 7.68 -6.49 11.50
C GLY A 129 8.99 -6.10 10.80
N GLU A 130 10.02 -6.95 10.87
CA GLU A 130 11.26 -6.76 10.11
C GLU A 130 10.99 -6.88 8.62
N LEU A 131 10.23 -7.89 8.19
CA LEU A 131 9.87 -8.11 6.80
C LEU A 131 9.00 -6.98 6.24
N GLN A 132 8.05 -6.46 7.06
CA GLN A 132 7.19 -5.34 6.68
C GLN A 132 8.01 -4.08 6.32
N ARG A 133 9.09 -3.80 7.06
CA ARG A 133 9.98 -2.67 6.76
C ARG A 133 10.60 -2.79 5.37
N PHE A 134 10.98 -3.99 4.93
CA PHE A 134 11.47 -4.23 3.57
C PHE A 134 10.39 -4.04 2.50
N CYS A 135 9.15 -4.45 2.77
CA CYS A 135 8.03 -4.22 1.86
C CYS A 135 7.73 -2.74 1.68
N ILE A 136 7.77 -1.96 2.78
CA ILE A 136 7.61 -0.50 2.75
C ILE A 136 8.78 0.15 1.99
N ALA A 137 10.02 -0.23 2.29
CA ALA A 137 11.21 0.29 1.61
C ALA A 137 11.14 0.08 0.10
N ARG A 138 10.77 -1.13 -0.33
CA ARG A 138 10.60 -1.49 -1.74
C ARG A 138 9.51 -0.65 -2.42
N ALA A 139 8.39 -0.44 -1.76
CA ALA A 139 7.30 0.37 -2.28
C ALA A 139 7.71 1.85 -2.46
N LEU A 140 8.42 2.43 -1.49
CA LEU A 140 8.94 3.80 -1.57
C LEU A 140 10.05 3.95 -2.63
N ALA A 141 10.95 2.97 -2.74
CA ALA A 141 12.03 2.98 -3.75
C ALA A 141 11.50 2.98 -5.19
N ALA A 142 10.32 2.43 -5.41
CA ALA A 142 9.64 2.46 -6.70
C ALA A 142 9.16 3.87 -7.12
N LYS A 143 9.31 4.88 -6.26
CA LYS A 143 8.90 6.29 -6.48
C LYS A 143 7.45 6.41 -6.95
N PRO A 144 6.50 5.87 -6.19
CA PRO A 144 5.10 5.85 -6.58
C PRO A 144 4.47 7.24 -6.52
N LYS A 145 3.39 7.46 -7.28
CA LYS A 145 2.50 8.61 -7.10
C LYS A 145 1.53 8.42 -5.94
N TYR A 146 1.15 7.15 -5.68
CA TYR A 146 0.25 6.78 -4.61
C TYR A 146 0.75 5.51 -3.89
N LEU A 147 0.60 5.52 -2.58
CA LEU A 147 0.74 4.33 -1.73
C LEU A 147 -0.64 3.88 -1.25
N VAL A 148 -0.88 2.61 -1.35
CA VAL A 148 -2.04 1.94 -0.76
C VAL A 148 -1.53 1.05 0.36
N ALA A 149 -1.91 1.36 1.60
CA ALA A 149 -1.45 0.69 2.82
C ALA A 149 -2.60 -0.13 3.42
N ASP A 150 -2.59 -1.44 3.20
CA ASP A 150 -3.62 -2.36 3.69
C ASP A 150 -3.17 -2.98 5.02
N GLU A 151 -3.60 -2.38 6.14
CA GLU A 151 -3.35 -2.84 7.51
C GLU A 151 -1.87 -3.10 7.86
N ILE A 152 -0.97 -2.29 7.34
CA ILE A 152 0.48 -2.51 7.33
C ILE A 152 1.17 -2.55 8.70
N SER A 153 0.47 -2.27 9.76
CA SER A 153 1.06 -2.14 11.10
C SER A 153 0.42 -3.03 12.17
N THR A 154 -0.45 -3.96 11.78
CA THR A 154 -1.15 -4.86 12.71
C THR A 154 -0.22 -5.81 13.46
N MET A 155 0.93 -6.15 12.87
CA MET A 155 1.93 -7.05 13.45
C MET A 155 3.05 -6.33 14.22
N LEU A 156 2.92 -5.01 14.41
CA LEU A 156 3.95 -4.17 15.02
C LEU A 156 3.55 -3.79 16.45
N ASP A 157 4.54 -3.72 17.34
CA ASP A 157 4.36 -3.06 18.63
C ASP A 157 4.12 -1.55 18.44
N SER A 158 3.53 -0.91 19.45
CA SER A 158 3.09 0.49 19.35
C SER A 158 4.24 1.49 19.08
N VAL A 159 5.44 1.21 19.58
CA VAL A 159 6.61 2.09 19.36
C VAL A 159 7.08 1.98 17.92
N THR A 160 7.27 0.74 17.45
CA THR A 160 7.64 0.45 16.06
C THR A 160 6.59 0.98 15.08
N GLN A 161 5.30 0.79 15.37
CA GLN A 161 4.22 1.34 14.58
C GLN A 161 4.32 2.87 14.45
N ALA A 162 4.52 3.58 15.58
CA ALA A 162 4.64 5.04 15.57
C ALA A 162 5.86 5.52 14.77
N GLN A 163 7.00 4.82 14.85
CA GLN A 163 8.20 5.14 14.09
C GLN A 163 7.99 4.99 12.58
N ILE A 164 7.45 3.85 12.16
CA ILE A 164 7.19 3.55 10.74
C ILE A 164 6.20 4.54 10.15
N TRP A 165 5.08 4.82 10.84
CA TRP A 165 4.10 5.76 10.35
C TRP A 165 4.64 7.19 10.27
N ARG A 166 5.44 7.62 11.27
CA ARG A 166 6.08 8.94 11.23
C ARG A 166 6.98 9.07 10.00
N PHE A 167 7.82 8.07 9.75
CA PHE A 167 8.72 8.06 8.60
C PHE A 167 7.92 8.02 7.29
N LEU A 168 6.95 7.12 7.16
CA LEU A 168 6.13 6.99 5.95
C LEU A 168 5.40 8.30 5.62
N LEU A 169 4.87 8.99 6.63
CA LEU A 169 4.18 10.27 6.44
C LEU A 169 5.14 11.39 6.04
N SER A 170 6.40 11.41 6.54
CA SER A 170 7.38 12.40 6.07
C SER A 170 7.74 12.14 4.60
N GLU A 171 7.99 10.89 4.22
CA GLU A 171 8.27 10.52 2.82
C GLU A 171 7.11 10.89 1.89
N CYS A 172 5.86 10.59 2.29
CA CYS A 172 4.68 10.96 1.49
C CYS A 172 4.60 12.47 1.27
N ARG A 173 4.85 13.26 2.33
CA ARG A 173 4.82 14.73 2.26
C ARG A 173 5.94 15.28 1.40
N GLU A 174 7.16 14.81 1.59
CA GLU A 174 8.35 15.32 0.89
C GLU A 174 8.35 14.99 -0.59
N GLN A 175 7.77 13.85 -0.95
CA GLN A 175 7.72 13.37 -2.33
C GLN A 175 6.38 13.65 -3.04
N GLY A 176 5.39 14.23 -2.35
CA GLY A 176 4.06 14.48 -2.90
C GLY A 176 3.30 13.20 -3.22
N ILE A 177 3.45 12.15 -2.39
CA ILE A 177 2.80 10.85 -2.58
C ILE A 177 1.45 10.86 -1.88
N GLY A 178 0.37 10.60 -2.63
CA GLY A 178 -0.96 10.36 -2.05
C GLY A 178 -1.00 9.03 -1.29
N LEU A 179 -1.77 8.99 -0.19
CA LEU A 179 -1.86 7.81 0.65
C LEU A 179 -3.31 7.34 0.82
N VAL A 180 -3.58 6.11 0.45
CA VAL A 180 -4.82 5.41 0.79
C VAL A 180 -4.49 4.38 1.85
N LEU A 181 -5.22 4.37 2.97
CA LEU A 181 -4.94 3.43 4.05
C LEU A 181 -6.18 2.72 4.57
N VAL A 182 -5.99 1.50 5.01
CA VAL A 182 -6.94 0.71 5.80
C VAL A 182 -6.32 0.46 7.16
N SER A 183 -7.08 0.70 8.22
CA SER A 183 -6.66 0.39 9.59
C SER A 183 -7.87 0.08 10.47
N HIS A 184 -7.71 -0.88 11.37
CA HIS A 184 -8.68 -1.16 12.44
C HIS A 184 -8.49 -0.27 13.68
N SER A 185 -7.43 0.57 13.71
CA SER A 185 -7.17 1.47 14.83
C SER A 185 -7.78 2.86 14.57
N PRO A 186 -8.86 3.26 15.27
CA PRO A 186 -9.42 4.60 15.14
C PRO A 186 -8.41 5.69 15.51
N ALA A 187 -7.58 5.45 16.52
CA ALA A 187 -6.56 6.40 16.97
C ALA A 187 -5.48 6.62 15.89
N LEU A 188 -5.07 5.57 15.17
CA LEU A 188 -4.17 5.71 14.04
C LEU A 188 -4.82 6.47 12.89
N THR A 189 -6.04 6.11 12.53
CA THR A 189 -6.81 6.76 11.46
C THR A 189 -6.95 8.26 11.71
N GLN A 190 -7.35 8.68 12.93
CA GLN A 190 -7.46 10.09 13.30
C GLN A 190 -6.12 10.86 13.20
N ARG A 191 -5.00 10.20 13.47
CA ARG A 191 -3.66 10.83 13.41
C ARG A 191 -3.11 10.94 11.99
N VAL A 192 -3.43 9.98 11.13
CA VAL A 192 -2.82 9.81 9.81
C VAL A 192 -3.68 10.42 8.72
N ALA A 193 -4.98 10.17 8.73
CA ALA A 193 -5.87 10.53 7.64
C ALA A 193 -6.24 12.02 7.66
N THR A 194 -6.33 12.60 6.46
CA THR A 194 -6.92 13.92 6.23
C THR A 194 -8.42 13.80 5.89
N ARG A 195 -8.81 12.64 5.36
CA ARG A 195 -10.20 12.32 5.02
C ARG A 195 -10.50 10.84 5.33
N VAL A 196 -11.70 10.56 5.80
CA VAL A 196 -12.20 9.20 5.97
C VAL A 196 -13.35 8.98 4.99
N VAL A 197 -13.31 7.86 4.28
CA VAL A 197 -14.36 7.42 3.37
C VAL A 197 -14.99 6.16 3.97
N ASP A 198 -16.26 6.26 4.32
CA ASP A 198 -17.03 5.09 4.75
C ASP A 198 -17.65 4.42 3.52
N LEU A 199 -17.09 3.26 3.15
CA LEU A 199 -17.54 2.49 1.99
C LEU A 199 -18.96 1.91 2.19
N ALA A 200 -19.44 1.80 3.43
CA ALA A 200 -20.79 1.28 3.71
C ALA A 200 -21.89 2.34 3.47
N SER A 201 -21.49 3.60 3.32
CA SER A 201 -22.42 4.71 3.06
C SER A 201 -22.50 5.13 1.58
N LEU A 202 -21.79 4.42 0.69
CA LEU A 202 -21.71 4.73 -0.76
C LEU A 202 -22.66 3.85 -1.61
#